data_83cfefffe6a22834268f2efdcbd3cbf4
#
_entry.id   83cfefffe6a22834268f2efdcbd3cbf4
#
_cell.length_a   1.000
_cell.length_b   1.000
_cell.length_c   1.000
_cell.angle_alpha   90.00
_cell.angle_beta   90.00
_cell.angle_gamma   90.00
#
_symmetry.space_group_name_H-M   'P 1'
#
loop_
_entity.id
_entity.type
_entity.pdbx_description
1 polymer ?
#
loop_
_entity_poly.entity_id
_entity_poly.type
_entity_poly.pdbx_seq_one_letter_code
_entity_poly.pdbx_strand_id
1 'polypeptide(L)'
;MKILHLISQYPSKTGSGIYLTEVYKNFKAMGFTQKVLCCMNEDDIIKINFDDYEAIKFKNDELPFPVVGMSDVMPYESFLFSNLIDEKLESYIEVFKNKIKEVVNEFNPDIIFTNHLYIMSSIVASLKLNCKVFGFCHGTCLRQLYKNDIHKSFVCESIPKLNGIFCLSEKQKDEIIEIFGYDKDKIYVIGGGYDLEYYYEKENKKYDENSKLKLIYAGKFSRAKGVIYLLKAFEKIKDKYNIELILAGSGTGEEYEEIISYSNKLSDYVKLYGYMTMQEISDLFRVCDIFVMPSFYEGLSLVTIEAMACGLNVVMNELENFITFVGENIVKSKNIEFVKMPSLYDTDKIIESEVEDYIERLSKALENQINNLYKNNFEKDFSSKIMRFSWENICNNIKNVII
;
A
#
# COMPACT_ATOMS: atom_id res chain seq x y z
N MET A 1 17.43 -3.02 22.53
CA MET A 1 17.84 -2.20 21.38
C MET A 1 16.84 -1.06 21.21
N LYS A 2 17.33 0.15 20.98
CA LYS A 2 16.55 1.38 20.83
C LYS A 2 16.44 1.77 19.36
N ILE A 3 15.22 2.01 18.88
CA ILE A 3 14.96 2.39 17.49
C ILE A 3 14.30 3.77 17.46
N LEU A 4 14.88 4.70 16.69
CA LEU A 4 14.29 5.98 16.39
C LEU A 4 13.68 5.95 15.01
N HIS A 5 12.37 6.19 14.91
CA HIS A 5 11.66 6.31 13.65
C HIS A 5 11.52 7.78 13.24
N LEU A 6 11.86 8.08 11.99
CA LEU A 6 11.79 9.44 11.45
C LEU A 6 10.81 9.46 10.25
N ILE A 7 9.90 10.42 10.26
CA ILE A 7 8.99 10.67 9.14
C ILE A 7 8.74 12.17 8.97
N SER A 8 8.96 12.69 7.76
CA SER A 8 8.87 14.13 7.45
C SER A 8 7.44 14.63 7.22
N GLN A 9 6.43 13.87 7.62
CA GLN A 9 5.01 14.17 7.46
C GLN A 9 4.22 13.63 8.64
N TYR A 10 2.88 13.75 8.60
CA TYR A 10 2.03 13.15 9.61
C TYR A 10 2.24 11.63 9.69
N PRO A 11 2.33 11.07 10.90
CA PRO A 11 2.55 9.64 11.10
C PRO A 11 1.25 8.81 10.96
N SER A 12 0.24 9.36 10.29
CA SER A 12 -1.09 8.75 10.09
C SER A 12 -1.70 9.24 8.78
N LYS A 13 -2.84 8.69 8.37
CA LYS A 13 -3.61 9.09 7.17
C LYS A 13 -2.90 8.91 5.82
N THR A 14 -1.67 8.42 5.78
CA THR A 14 -0.91 8.15 4.56
C THR A 14 -0.41 6.70 4.54
N GLY A 15 -0.13 6.15 3.37
CA GLY A 15 0.40 4.79 3.25
C GLY A 15 1.70 4.59 4.04
N SER A 16 2.62 5.56 4.00
CA SER A 16 3.87 5.51 4.79
C SER A 16 3.65 5.68 6.29
N GLY A 17 2.65 6.47 6.70
CA GLY A 17 2.25 6.62 8.10
C GLY A 17 1.65 5.33 8.66
N ILE A 18 0.81 4.65 7.89
CA ILE A 18 0.26 3.33 8.24
C ILE A 18 1.40 2.32 8.33
N TYR A 19 2.31 2.29 7.35
CA TYR A 19 3.48 1.40 7.35
C TYR A 19 4.33 1.60 8.61
N LEU A 20 4.67 2.84 8.96
CA LEU A 20 5.40 3.17 10.18
C LEU A 20 4.66 2.68 11.43
N THR A 21 3.34 2.89 11.49
CA THR A 21 2.51 2.47 12.64
C THR A 21 2.55 0.95 12.82
N GLU A 22 2.44 0.19 11.75
CA GLU A 22 2.50 -1.26 11.81
C GLU A 22 3.89 -1.78 12.18
N VAL A 23 4.95 -1.20 11.63
CA VAL A 23 6.33 -1.51 12.03
C VAL A 23 6.53 -1.19 13.51
N TYR A 24 6.10 -0.02 13.99
CA TYR A 24 6.19 0.37 15.40
C TYR A 24 5.44 -0.63 16.31
N LYS A 25 4.17 -0.96 15.99
CA LYS A 25 3.33 -1.92 16.73
C LYS A 25 4.03 -3.28 16.89
N ASN A 26 4.55 -3.82 15.80
CA ASN A 26 5.19 -5.13 15.80
C ASN A 26 6.55 -5.13 16.51
N PHE A 27 7.38 -4.11 16.32
CA PHE A 27 8.64 -3.98 17.04
C PHE A 27 8.43 -3.76 18.54
N LYS A 28 7.34 -3.07 18.94
CA LYS A 28 6.93 -2.96 20.34
C LYS A 28 6.59 -4.33 20.93
N ALA A 29 5.82 -5.14 20.21
CA ALA A 29 5.49 -6.52 20.61
C ALA A 29 6.75 -7.40 20.73
N MET A 30 7.79 -7.15 19.94
CA MET A 30 9.10 -7.82 20.03
C MET A 30 9.99 -7.29 21.18
N GLY A 31 9.54 -6.30 21.95
CA GLY A 31 10.25 -5.76 23.10
C GLY A 31 11.31 -4.70 22.79
N PHE A 32 11.27 -4.06 21.62
CA PHE A 32 12.15 -2.93 21.31
C PHE A 32 11.67 -1.63 21.97
N THR A 33 12.61 -0.83 22.46
CA THR A 33 12.34 0.53 22.92
C THR A 33 12.33 1.46 21.72
N GLN A 34 11.28 2.24 21.52
CA GLN A 34 11.08 3.02 20.32
C GLN A 34 10.68 4.46 20.62
N LYS A 35 11.14 5.38 19.79
CA LYS A 35 10.70 6.77 19.73
C LYS A 35 10.39 7.16 18.29
N VAL A 36 9.40 8.03 18.08
CA VAL A 36 9.05 8.56 16.77
C VAL A 36 9.31 10.06 16.73
N LEU A 37 10.00 10.54 15.70
CA LEU A 37 10.06 11.94 15.34
C LEU A 37 9.27 12.14 14.04
N CYS A 38 8.19 12.89 14.11
CA CYS A 38 7.28 13.17 12.99
C CYS A 38 7.13 14.68 12.76
N CYS A 39 6.32 15.06 11.77
CA CYS A 39 5.99 16.45 11.49
C CYS A 39 4.48 16.67 11.60
N MET A 40 4.08 17.86 12.02
CA MET A 40 2.68 18.30 12.08
C MET A 40 2.58 19.83 12.04
N ASN A 41 1.45 20.37 11.63
CA ASN A 41 1.19 21.79 11.79
C ASN A 41 0.89 22.10 13.26
N GLU A 42 1.19 23.31 13.71
CA GLU A 42 1.05 23.69 15.12
C GLU A 42 -0.41 23.65 15.60
N ASP A 43 -1.33 24.04 14.72
CA ASP A 43 -2.76 24.11 15.04
C ASP A 43 -3.50 22.76 14.96
N ASP A 44 -2.83 21.70 14.51
CA ASP A 44 -3.49 20.43 14.31
C ASP A 44 -3.61 19.62 15.60
N ILE A 45 -4.82 19.18 15.90
CA ILE A 45 -5.11 18.20 16.94
C ILE A 45 -5.16 16.82 16.30
N ILE A 46 -4.04 16.07 16.40
CA ILE A 46 -3.94 14.74 15.83
C ILE A 46 -3.79 13.73 16.96
N LYS A 47 -4.61 12.67 16.91
CA LYS A 47 -4.41 11.53 17.78
C LYS A 47 -3.22 10.73 17.26
N ILE A 48 -2.13 10.70 18.02
CA ILE A 48 -0.93 9.92 17.75
C ILE A 48 -0.93 8.69 18.67
N ASN A 49 -0.75 7.53 18.08
CA ASN A 49 -0.80 6.24 18.78
C ASN A 49 0.60 5.67 19.05
N PHE A 50 1.57 6.52 19.40
CA PHE A 50 2.90 6.11 19.83
C PHE A 50 3.10 6.46 21.30
N ASP A 51 3.78 5.59 22.05
CA ASP A 51 4.01 5.82 23.50
C ASP A 51 4.99 6.95 23.74
N ASP A 52 6.02 7.07 22.87
CA ASP A 52 7.04 8.09 22.92
C ASP A 52 7.24 8.71 21.53
N TYR A 53 6.91 9.99 21.41
CA TYR A 53 7.07 10.72 20.15
C TYR A 53 7.40 12.19 20.39
N GLU A 54 8.04 12.77 19.40
CA GLU A 54 8.25 14.20 19.27
C GLU A 54 7.83 14.67 17.89
N ALA A 55 7.57 15.96 17.74
CA ALA A 55 7.13 16.54 16.48
C ALA A 55 7.90 17.80 16.13
N ILE A 56 8.34 17.90 14.89
CA ILE A 56 8.73 19.17 14.27
C ILE A 56 7.44 19.89 13.88
N LYS A 57 7.24 21.07 14.45
CA LYS A 57 6.06 21.89 14.22
C LYS A 57 6.25 22.82 13.03
N PHE A 58 5.21 22.93 12.22
CA PHE A 58 5.10 23.83 11.08
C PHE A 58 4.03 24.89 11.35
N LYS A 59 3.93 25.93 10.51
CA LYS A 59 3.08 27.11 10.69
C LYS A 59 3.47 27.91 11.94
N ASN A 60 4.75 28.03 12.22
CA ASN A 60 5.34 28.82 13.28
C ASN A 60 6.41 29.77 12.73
N ASP A 61 7.13 30.47 13.59
CA ASP A 61 8.14 31.44 13.19
C ASP A 61 9.34 30.81 12.46
N GLU A 62 9.73 29.56 12.77
CA GLU A 62 10.86 28.86 12.16
C GLU A 62 10.49 28.25 10.80
N LEU A 63 9.28 27.67 10.70
CA LEU A 63 8.75 27.03 9.51
C LEU A 63 7.34 27.61 9.19
N PRO A 64 7.27 28.83 8.60
CA PRO A 64 6.00 29.56 8.43
C PRO A 64 5.12 29.04 7.29
N PHE A 65 5.21 27.78 6.97
CA PHE A 65 4.42 27.08 5.94
C PHE A 65 3.91 25.75 6.48
N PRO A 66 2.88 25.14 5.85
CA PRO A 66 2.38 23.83 6.26
C PRO A 66 3.42 22.71 6.07
N VAL A 67 3.19 21.58 6.74
CA VAL A 67 4.00 20.35 6.56
C VAL A 67 4.18 20.03 5.07
N VAL A 68 5.40 19.75 4.68
CA VAL A 68 5.72 19.46 3.27
C VAL A 68 5.26 18.06 2.90
N GLY A 69 4.37 17.95 1.90
CA GLY A 69 3.74 16.71 1.48
C GLY A 69 4.60 15.89 0.52
N MET A 70 4.68 14.57 0.73
CA MET A 70 5.34 13.64 -0.22
C MET A 70 4.57 13.44 -1.53
N SER A 71 3.32 13.90 -1.59
CA SER A 71 2.49 13.94 -2.80
C SER A 71 1.94 15.35 -2.99
N ASP A 72 1.63 15.70 -4.24
CA ASP A 72 1.07 17.02 -4.56
C ASP A 72 -0.32 17.22 -3.92
N VAL A 73 -1.04 16.13 -3.68
CA VAL A 73 -2.31 16.10 -2.96
C VAL A 73 -2.15 15.23 -1.72
N MET A 74 -2.33 15.82 -0.54
CA MET A 74 -2.27 15.14 0.75
C MET A 74 -3.66 15.17 1.43
N PRO A 75 -3.96 14.24 2.34
CA PRO A 75 -5.23 14.24 3.09
C PRO A 75 -5.28 15.30 4.21
N TYR A 76 -4.38 16.28 4.20
CA TYR A 76 -4.26 17.41 5.09
C TYR A 76 -3.64 18.61 4.36
N GLU A 77 -3.74 19.80 4.93
CA GLU A 77 -3.09 20.97 4.36
C GLU A 77 -1.57 20.79 4.31
N SER A 78 -0.99 20.93 3.13
CA SER A 78 0.43 20.67 2.91
C SER A 78 1.08 21.65 1.96
N PHE A 79 2.38 21.83 2.13
CA PHE A 79 3.24 22.58 1.24
C PHE A 79 3.89 21.67 0.20
N LEU A 80 4.13 22.18 -1.01
CA LEU A 80 4.75 21.39 -2.08
C LEU A 80 6.28 21.42 -1.97
N PHE A 81 6.94 20.29 -2.21
CA PHE A 81 8.42 20.26 -2.29
C PHE A 81 8.98 21.14 -3.39
N SER A 82 8.28 21.33 -4.51
CA SER A 82 8.69 22.26 -5.57
C SER A 82 8.76 23.73 -5.12
N ASN A 83 8.05 24.08 -4.04
CA ASN A 83 8.06 25.42 -3.44
C ASN A 83 9.03 25.55 -2.26
N LEU A 84 9.68 24.45 -1.86
CA LEU A 84 10.67 24.43 -0.78
C LEU A 84 12.06 24.77 -1.37
N ILE A 85 12.30 26.03 -1.59
CA ILE A 85 13.50 26.60 -2.21
C ILE A 85 14.11 27.72 -1.35
N ASP A 86 15.33 28.07 -1.64
CA ASP A 86 16.06 29.21 -1.04
C ASP A 86 15.99 29.22 0.50
N GLU A 87 15.67 30.33 1.10
CA GLU A 87 15.60 30.52 2.56
C GLU A 87 14.66 29.50 3.25
N LYS A 88 13.57 29.08 2.59
CA LYS A 88 12.67 28.06 3.15
C LYS A 88 13.33 26.70 3.22
N LEU A 89 14.12 26.36 2.22
CA LEU A 89 14.89 25.08 2.22
C LEU A 89 15.99 25.13 3.27
N GLU A 90 16.69 26.25 3.40
CA GLU A 90 17.73 26.42 4.42
C GLU A 90 17.16 26.28 5.82
N SER A 91 16.07 27.01 6.13
CA SER A 91 15.37 26.91 7.42
C SER A 91 14.87 25.49 7.69
N TYR A 92 14.28 24.82 6.69
CA TYR A 92 13.83 23.43 6.79
C TYR A 92 15.00 22.50 7.17
N ILE A 93 16.11 22.59 6.44
CA ILE A 93 17.30 21.75 6.69
C ILE A 93 17.87 22.03 8.10
N GLU A 94 17.94 23.28 8.51
CA GLU A 94 18.50 23.65 9.82
C GLU A 94 17.62 23.16 10.97
N VAL A 95 16.30 23.41 10.93
CA VAL A 95 15.36 22.95 11.95
C VAL A 95 15.39 21.44 12.08
N PHE A 96 15.33 20.71 10.95
CA PHE A 96 15.40 19.25 10.95
C PHE A 96 16.72 18.73 11.51
N LYS A 97 17.84 19.31 11.08
CA LYS A 97 19.19 18.94 11.54
C LYS A 97 19.33 19.13 13.05
N ASN A 98 18.85 20.24 13.59
CA ASN A 98 18.94 20.57 15.00
C ASN A 98 18.04 19.63 15.82
N LYS A 99 16.78 19.44 15.41
CA LYS A 99 15.85 18.56 16.12
C LYS A 99 16.26 17.10 16.07
N ILE A 100 16.75 16.60 14.95
CA ILE A 100 17.26 15.24 14.85
C ILE A 100 18.46 15.03 15.79
N LYS A 101 19.41 15.97 15.84
CA LYS A 101 20.56 15.89 16.78
C LYS A 101 20.12 15.88 18.24
N GLU A 102 19.18 16.75 18.60
CA GLU A 102 18.61 16.81 19.96
C GLU A 102 18.02 15.45 20.34
N VAL A 103 17.09 14.92 19.54
CA VAL A 103 16.42 13.64 19.80
C VAL A 103 17.39 12.47 19.83
N VAL A 104 18.37 12.45 18.92
CA VAL A 104 19.42 11.40 18.91
C VAL A 104 20.27 11.46 20.17
N ASN A 105 20.67 12.65 20.65
CA ASN A 105 21.46 12.80 21.85
C ASN A 105 20.69 12.36 23.12
N GLU A 106 19.41 12.69 23.20
CA GLU A 106 18.56 12.36 24.35
C GLU A 106 18.16 10.88 24.37
N PHE A 107 17.71 10.36 23.23
CA PHE A 107 17.22 8.98 23.13
C PHE A 107 18.36 7.97 23.00
N ASN A 108 19.49 8.35 22.42
CA ASN A 108 20.65 7.49 22.12
C ASN A 108 20.25 6.19 21.40
N PRO A 109 19.74 6.26 20.16
CA PRO A 109 19.26 5.10 19.42
C PRO A 109 20.41 4.21 18.94
N ASP A 110 20.18 2.89 18.91
CA ASP A 110 21.07 1.93 18.25
C ASP A 110 20.86 1.97 16.73
N ILE A 111 19.62 2.22 16.32
CA ILE A 111 19.17 2.23 14.92
C ILE A 111 18.23 3.40 14.68
N ILE A 112 18.37 4.01 13.50
CA ILE A 112 17.41 4.97 12.96
C ILE A 112 16.73 4.37 11.74
N PHE A 113 15.40 4.37 11.73
CA PHE A 113 14.56 4.12 10.56
C PHE A 113 14.06 5.46 10.01
N THR A 114 14.42 5.79 8.77
CA THR A 114 13.96 7.03 8.13
C THR A 114 13.02 6.70 6.98
N ASN A 115 11.84 7.32 6.99
CA ASN A 115 10.80 7.09 5.99
C ASN A 115 10.92 8.11 4.85
N HIS A 116 10.83 7.60 3.63
CA HIS A 116 11.07 8.26 2.36
C HIS A 116 12.55 8.61 2.10
N LEU A 117 13.08 8.13 0.97
CA LEU A 117 14.43 8.42 0.51
C LEU A 117 14.47 9.82 -0.11
N TYR A 118 14.33 10.85 0.72
CA TYR A 118 14.29 12.25 0.27
C TYR A 118 15.03 13.17 1.27
N ILE A 119 14.67 14.44 1.41
CA ILE A 119 15.45 15.45 2.13
C ILE A 119 15.71 15.06 3.59
N MET A 120 14.71 14.60 4.36
CA MET A 120 14.91 14.20 5.76
C MET A 120 15.94 13.06 5.90
N SER A 121 15.81 12.03 5.07
CA SER A 121 16.77 10.92 5.04
C SER A 121 18.18 11.37 4.64
N SER A 122 18.26 12.35 3.73
CA SER A 122 19.53 12.95 3.31
C SER A 122 20.18 13.75 4.43
N ILE A 123 19.40 14.48 5.22
CA ILE A 123 19.89 15.19 6.40
C ILE A 123 20.48 14.18 7.39
N VAL A 124 19.72 13.13 7.75
CA VAL A 124 20.18 12.09 8.70
C VAL A 124 21.46 11.42 8.20
N ALA A 125 21.50 11.03 6.93
CA ALA A 125 22.68 10.39 6.32
C ALA A 125 23.93 11.29 6.35
N SER A 126 23.75 12.62 6.35
CA SER A 126 24.82 13.59 6.40
C SER A 126 25.40 13.85 7.80
N LEU A 127 24.66 13.48 8.88
CA LEU A 127 25.00 13.83 10.27
C LEU A 127 26.13 12.99 10.87
N LYS A 128 26.59 11.91 10.23
CA LYS A 128 27.64 11.01 10.74
C LYS A 128 27.37 10.55 12.19
N LEU A 129 26.17 10.01 12.42
CA LEU A 129 25.73 9.54 13.73
C LEU A 129 26.41 8.22 14.12
N ASN A 130 26.52 7.95 15.43
CA ASN A 130 27.10 6.70 15.96
C ASN A 130 26.08 5.55 16.01
N CYS A 131 25.15 5.49 15.08
CA CYS A 131 24.14 4.43 14.96
C CYS A 131 23.93 4.06 13.51
N LYS A 132 23.37 2.87 13.27
CA LYS A 132 23.01 2.46 11.91
C LYS A 132 21.75 3.20 11.43
N VAL A 133 21.72 3.62 10.16
CA VAL A 133 20.58 4.31 9.57
C VAL A 133 20.07 3.51 8.37
N PHE A 134 18.80 3.11 8.42
CA PHE A 134 18.12 2.41 7.33
C PHE A 134 16.98 3.27 6.77
N GLY A 135 16.89 3.31 5.43
CA GLY A 135 15.84 4.05 4.73
C GLY A 135 14.69 3.15 4.29
N PHE A 136 13.46 3.65 4.38
CA PHE A 136 12.27 3.01 3.79
C PHE A 136 11.84 3.75 2.53
N CYS A 137 11.79 3.04 1.40
CA CYS A 137 11.28 3.54 0.14
C CYS A 137 9.79 3.21 -0.01
N HIS A 138 8.95 4.24 -0.05
CA HIS A 138 7.49 4.09 -0.24
C HIS A 138 7.03 4.43 -1.67
N GLY A 139 7.96 4.64 -2.61
CA GLY A 139 7.68 4.96 -4.01
C GLY A 139 7.42 6.44 -4.29
N THR A 140 6.68 7.15 -3.44
CA THR A 140 6.41 8.58 -3.62
C THR A 140 7.68 9.45 -3.60
N CYS A 141 8.70 9.04 -2.84
CA CYS A 141 10.00 9.72 -2.82
C CYS A 141 10.74 9.64 -4.18
N LEU A 142 10.71 8.51 -4.86
CA LEU A 142 11.29 8.36 -6.20
C LEU A 142 10.53 9.23 -7.20
N ARG A 143 9.20 9.24 -7.11
CA ARG A 143 8.35 10.11 -7.94
C ARG A 143 8.68 11.60 -7.74
N GLN A 144 8.98 12.04 -6.50
CA GLN A 144 9.40 13.42 -6.24
C GLN A 144 10.74 13.73 -6.91
N LEU A 145 11.70 12.81 -6.93
CA LEU A 145 12.99 12.99 -7.62
C LEU A 145 12.86 13.08 -9.14
N TYR A 146 11.89 12.40 -9.73
CA TYR A 146 11.59 12.54 -11.16
C TYR A 146 10.92 13.87 -11.51
N LYS A 147 10.15 14.43 -10.57
CA LYS A 147 9.42 15.69 -10.78
C LYS A 147 10.22 16.94 -10.45
N ASN A 148 11.15 16.86 -9.50
CA ASN A 148 11.81 18.02 -8.91
C ASN A 148 13.33 17.83 -8.91
N ASP A 149 14.02 18.46 -9.84
CA ASP A 149 15.50 18.43 -9.91
C ASP A 149 16.17 19.26 -8.81
N ILE A 150 15.44 20.20 -8.17
CA ILE A 150 15.97 21.18 -7.21
C ILE A 150 16.72 20.51 -6.06
N HIS A 151 16.21 19.39 -5.53
CA HIS A 151 16.81 18.71 -4.38
C HIS A 151 17.63 17.47 -4.77
N LYS A 152 17.66 17.12 -6.03
CA LYS A 152 18.19 15.85 -6.55
C LYS A 152 19.67 15.64 -6.22
N SER A 153 20.50 16.66 -6.40
CA SER A 153 21.93 16.57 -6.08
C SER A 153 22.17 16.22 -4.62
N PHE A 154 21.55 16.96 -3.69
CA PHE A 154 21.69 16.71 -2.25
C PHE A 154 21.19 15.32 -1.84
N VAL A 155 20.08 14.88 -2.43
CA VAL A 155 19.50 13.57 -2.12
C VAL A 155 20.36 12.44 -2.69
N CYS A 156 20.78 12.53 -3.97
CA CYS A 156 21.61 11.50 -4.60
C CYS A 156 23.00 11.38 -3.99
N GLU A 157 23.58 12.45 -3.44
CA GLU A 157 24.86 12.41 -2.73
C GLU A 157 24.76 11.84 -1.31
N SER A 158 23.59 11.92 -0.71
CA SER A 158 23.40 11.57 0.71
C SER A 158 22.84 10.15 0.91
N ILE A 159 21.85 9.73 0.14
CA ILE A 159 21.19 8.41 0.28
C ILE A 159 22.19 7.25 0.20
N PRO A 160 23.25 7.25 -0.65
CA PRO A 160 24.23 6.17 -0.65
C PRO A 160 25.00 5.97 0.65
N LYS A 161 24.92 6.90 1.61
CA LYS A 161 25.57 6.80 2.94
C LYS A 161 24.75 6.02 3.97
N LEU A 162 23.51 5.65 3.65
CA LEU A 162 22.66 4.80 4.51
C LEU A 162 23.27 3.40 4.66
N ASN A 163 23.00 2.73 5.76
CA ASN A 163 23.47 1.37 6.02
C ASN A 163 22.70 0.30 5.26
N GLY A 164 21.45 0.58 4.87
CA GLY A 164 20.61 -0.26 4.05
C GLY A 164 19.29 0.43 3.68
N ILE A 165 18.61 -0.11 2.70
CA ILE A 165 17.32 0.40 2.23
C ILE A 165 16.31 -0.75 2.19
N PHE A 166 15.13 -0.52 2.77
CA PHE A 166 13.97 -1.36 2.63
C PHE A 166 13.05 -0.78 1.55
N CYS A 167 12.59 -1.62 0.62
CA CYS A 167 11.68 -1.22 -0.46
C CYS A 167 10.53 -2.23 -0.62
N LEU A 168 9.51 -1.83 -1.39
CA LEU A 168 8.26 -2.58 -1.49
C LEU A 168 8.25 -3.60 -2.63
N SER A 169 9.11 -3.45 -3.66
CA SER A 169 9.13 -4.34 -4.83
C SER A 169 10.50 -4.39 -5.49
N GLU A 170 10.74 -5.42 -6.31
CA GLU A 170 11.95 -5.54 -7.12
C GLU A 170 12.08 -4.35 -8.08
N LYS A 171 10.98 -3.88 -8.65
CA LYS A 171 10.98 -2.68 -9.49
C LYS A 171 11.51 -1.45 -8.75
N GLN A 172 11.08 -1.24 -7.50
CA GLN A 172 11.63 -0.14 -6.69
C GLN A 172 13.11 -0.36 -6.37
N LYS A 173 13.54 -1.60 -6.17
CA LYS A 173 14.97 -1.92 -6.01
C LYS A 173 15.77 -1.50 -7.23
N ASP A 174 15.31 -1.84 -8.43
CA ASP A 174 15.97 -1.45 -9.67
C ASP A 174 16.02 0.08 -9.84
N GLU A 175 14.90 0.78 -9.55
CA GLU A 175 14.85 2.25 -9.57
C GLU A 175 15.83 2.88 -8.56
N ILE A 176 15.95 2.32 -7.35
CA ILE A 176 16.91 2.79 -6.33
C ILE A 176 18.36 2.62 -6.81
N ILE A 177 18.68 1.49 -7.46
CA ILE A 177 20.00 1.24 -8.03
C ILE A 177 20.29 2.26 -9.14
N GLU A 178 19.32 2.47 -10.04
CA GLU A 178 19.48 3.41 -11.17
C GLU A 178 19.67 4.85 -10.70
N ILE A 179 18.84 5.31 -9.77
CA ILE A 179 18.85 6.71 -9.30
C ILE A 179 20.07 7.03 -8.43
N PHE A 180 20.40 6.14 -7.51
CA PHE A 180 21.38 6.42 -6.46
C PHE A 180 22.72 5.72 -6.65
N GLY A 181 22.85 4.79 -7.60
CA GLY A 181 24.01 3.89 -7.68
C GLY A 181 24.20 3.07 -6.40
N TYR A 182 23.12 2.75 -5.69
CA TYR A 182 23.17 2.11 -4.39
C TYR A 182 23.58 0.63 -4.50
N ASP A 183 24.30 0.12 -3.50
CA ASP A 183 24.72 -1.27 -3.42
C ASP A 183 23.51 -2.21 -3.36
N LYS A 184 23.32 -3.02 -4.42
CA LYS A 184 22.17 -3.93 -4.56
C LYS A 184 22.03 -4.93 -3.40
N ASP A 185 23.16 -5.30 -2.75
CA ASP A 185 23.19 -6.27 -1.67
C ASP A 185 22.75 -5.66 -0.32
N LYS A 186 22.57 -4.33 -0.28
CA LYS A 186 22.04 -3.57 0.85
C LYS A 186 20.62 -3.03 0.60
N ILE A 187 19.95 -3.48 -0.47
CA ILE A 187 18.55 -3.17 -0.73
C ILE A 187 17.72 -4.43 -0.50
N TYR A 188 16.79 -4.33 0.45
CA TYR A 188 15.95 -5.44 0.91
C TYR A 188 14.52 -5.23 0.47
N VAL A 189 14.01 -6.12 -0.38
CA VAL A 189 12.59 -6.10 -0.78
C VAL A 189 11.78 -6.77 0.30
N ILE A 190 10.98 -5.99 1.03
CA ILE A 190 10.19 -6.42 2.17
C ILE A 190 8.68 -6.39 1.92
N GLY A 191 8.24 -5.66 0.89
CA GLY A 191 6.84 -5.54 0.53
C GLY A 191 5.99 -4.71 1.49
N GLY A 192 4.70 -4.88 1.39
CA GLY A 192 3.70 -4.36 2.31
C GLY A 192 2.93 -5.50 2.96
N GLY A 193 2.35 -5.26 4.13
CA GLY A 193 1.76 -6.30 4.95
C GLY A 193 0.28 -6.12 5.24
N TYR A 194 -0.30 -7.16 5.80
CA TYR A 194 -1.65 -7.16 6.37
C TYR A 194 -1.61 -7.54 7.85
N ASP A 195 -2.66 -7.15 8.61
CA ASP A 195 -2.77 -7.40 10.05
C ASP A 195 -3.52 -8.70 10.31
N LEU A 196 -2.85 -9.67 10.96
CA LEU A 196 -3.42 -10.98 11.35
C LEU A 196 -4.58 -10.87 12.33
N GLU A 197 -4.71 -9.76 13.06
CA GLU A 197 -5.83 -9.51 13.97
C GLU A 197 -7.15 -9.37 13.20
N TYR A 198 -7.10 -8.80 12.00
CA TYR A 198 -8.28 -8.55 11.18
C TYR A 198 -8.46 -9.59 10.06
N TYR A 199 -7.38 -9.94 9.35
CA TYR A 199 -7.46 -10.76 8.14
C TYR A 199 -6.95 -12.16 8.41
N TYR A 200 -7.87 -13.10 8.54
CA TYR A 200 -7.60 -14.52 8.74
C TYR A 200 -8.75 -15.37 8.20
N GLU A 201 -8.45 -16.58 7.80
CA GLU A 201 -9.44 -17.55 7.36
C GLU A 201 -10.15 -18.16 8.58
N LYS A 202 -11.50 -18.13 8.58
CA LYS A 202 -12.30 -18.54 9.73
C LYS A 202 -12.59 -20.04 9.75
N GLU A 203 -12.94 -20.59 8.61
CA GLU A 203 -13.28 -22.03 8.44
C GLU A 203 -13.12 -22.44 6.96
N ASN A 204 -12.76 -23.71 6.73
CA ASN A 204 -12.76 -24.29 5.40
C ASN A 204 -14.21 -24.46 4.89
N LYS A 205 -14.62 -23.64 3.94
CA LYS A 205 -15.92 -23.74 3.28
C LYS A 205 -15.95 -24.96 2.36
N LYS A 206 -17.13 -25.58 2.25
CA LYS A 206 -17.42 -26.60 1.24
C LYS A 206 -18.46 -26.07 0.29
N TYR A 207 -18.26 -26.32 -0.98
CA TYR A 207 -19.14 -25.82 -2.03
C TYR A 207 -19.74 -26.98 -2.81
N ASP A 208 -20.96 -26.80 -3.29
CA ASP A 208 -21.65 -27.63 -4.26
C ASP A 208 -22.34 -26.73 -5.31
N GLU A 209 -22.89 -27.31 -6.35
CA GLU A 209 -23.52 -26.57 -7.46
C GLU A 209 -24.73 -25.71 -7.04
N ASN A 210 -25.29 -25.94 -5.86
CA ASN A 210 -26.42 -25.17 -5.30
C ASN A 210 -25.96 -24.06 -4.35
N SER A 211 -24.68 -24.05 -3.96
CA SER A 211 -24.12 -23.05 -3.06
C SER A 211 -24.25 -21.66 -3.68
N LYS A 212 -24.80 -20.70 -2.90
CA LYS A 212 -24.79 -19.29 -3.29
C LYS A 212 -23.39 -18.73 -3.03
N LEU A 213 -22.70 -18.33 -4.11
CA LEU A 213 -21.37 -17.73 -4.01
C LEU A 213 -21.45 -16.20 -3.97
N LYS A 214 -20.64 -15.60 -3.10
CA LYS A 214 -20.49 -14.16 -2.95
C LYS A 214 -19.18 -13.70 -3.55
N LEU A 215 -19.28 -12.92 -4.63
CA LEU A 215 -18.15 -12.21 -5.23
C LEU A 215 -18.03 -10.84 -4.56
N ILE A 216 -16.82 -10.36 -4.33
CA ILE A 216 -16.61 -9.05 -3.71
C ILE A 216 -15.51 -8.27 -4.43
N TYR A 217 -15.76 -6.99 -4.64
CA TYR A 217 -14.78 -5.95 -4.95
C TYR A 217 -14.69 -4.98 -3.77
N ALA A 218 -13.47 -4.56 -3.43
CA ALA A 218 -13.25 -3.53 -2.41
C ALA A 218 -12.24 -2.49 -2.91
N GLY A 219 -12.63 -1.22 -2.92
CA GLY A 219 -11.78 -0.12 -3.37
C GLY A 219 -12.54 1.09 -3.90
N LYS A 220 -11.80 2.04 -4.49
CA LYS A 220 -12.39 3.22 -5.13
C LYS A 220 -13.23 2.85 -6.35
N PHE A 221 -14.40 3.43 -6.47
CA PHE A 221 -15.26 3.23 -7.64
C PHE A 221 -14.85 4.18 -8.78
N SER A 222 -14.11 3.64 -9.75
CA SER A 222 -13.66 4.37 -10.94
C SER A 222 -13.41 3.41 -12.11
N ARG A 223 -13.29 3.95 -13.31
CA ARG A 223 -12.95 3.17 -14.52
C ARG A 223 -11.53 2.59 -14.43
N ALA A 224 -10.57 3.35 -13.91
CA ALA A 224 -9.20 2.90 -13.68
C ALA A 224 -9.10 1.67 -12.76
N LYS A 225 -10.08 1.52 -11.84
CA LYS A 225 -10.23 0.35 -10.97
C LYS A 225 -11.09 -0.77 -11.59
N GLY A 226 -11.56 -0.62 -12.82
CA GLY A 226 -12.24 -1.64 -13.58
C GLY A 226 -13.66 -1.95 -13.14
N VAL A 227 -14.26 -1.18 -12.22
CA VAL A 227 -15.54 -1.52 -11.57
C VAL A 227 -16.69 -1.60 -12.57
N ILE A 228 -16.76 -0.69 -13.56
CA ILE A 228 -17.82 -0.72 -14.57
C ILE A 228 -17.71 -1.96 -15.48
N TYR A 229 -16.49 -2.40 -15.78
CA TYR A 229 -16.24 -3.60 -16.58
C TYR A 229 -16.56 -4.87 -15.79
N LEU A 230 -16.30 -4.87 -14.47
CA LEU A 230 -16.73 -5.95 -13.58
C LEU A 230 -18.26 -6.10 -13.57
N LEU A 231 -19.00 -5.01 -13.44
CA LEU A 231 -20.46 -5.04 -13.49
C LEU A 231 -20.98 -5.63 -14.80
N LYS A 232 -20.41 -5.21 -15.94
CA LYS A 232 -20.78 -5.73 -17.27
C LYS A 232 -20.41 -7.22 -17.44
N ALA A 233 -19.25 -7.64 -16.93
CA ALA A 233 -18.84 -9.04 -16.95
C ALA A 233 -19.73 -9.91 -16.05
N PHE A 234 -20.08 -9.41 -14.87
CA PHE A 234 -20.99 -10.08 -13.95
C PHE A 234 -22.39 -10.22 -14.52
N GLU A 235 -22.91 -9.20 -15.21
CA GLU A 235 -24.22 -9.26 -15.89
C GLU A 235 -24.32 -10.40 -16.90
N LYS A 236 -23.24 -10.75 -17.60
CA LYS A 236 -23.22 -11.87 -18.57
C LYS A 236 -23.38 -13.25 -17.92
N ILE A 237 -23.07 -13.38 -16.64
CA ILE A 237 -23.05 -14.67 -15.94
C ILE A 237 -24.08 -14.78 -14.80
N LYS A 238 -24.69 -13.68 -14.36
CA LYS A 238 -25.56 -13.65 -13.17
C LYS A 238 -26.74 -14.62 -13.20
N ASP A 239 -27.27 -14.94 -14.38
CA ASP A 239 -28.40 -15.85 -14.56
C ASP A 239 -27.96 -17.32 -14.78
N LYS A 240 -26.65 -17.57 -14.95
CA LYS A 240 -26.09 -18.90 -15.15
C LYS A 240 -25.71 -19.59 -13.84
N TYR A 241 -25.43 -18.83 -12.78
CA TYR A 241 -24.91 -19.30 -11.51
C TYR A 241 -25.68 -18.67 -10.35
N ASN A 242 -25.74 -19.37 -9.21
CA ASN A 242 -26.28 -18.81 -7.97
C ASN A 242 -25.25 -17.89 -7.29
N ILE A 243 -25.14 -16.64 -7.75
CA ILE A 243 -24.11 -15.69 -7.37
C ILE A 243 -24.69 -14.34 -6.96
N GLU A 244 -23.93 -13.64 -6.10
CA GLU A 244 -24.17 -12.26 -5.67
C GLU A 244 -22.85 -11.47 -5.78
N LEU A 245 -22.90 -10.25 -6.25
CA LEU A 245 -21.77 -9.34 -6.29
C LEU A 245 -21.90 -8.27 -5.21
N ILE A 246 -20.85 -8.10 -4.43
CA ILE A 246 -20.73 -7.07 -3.40
C ILE A 246 -19.70 -6.05 -3.85
N LEU A 247 -20.07 -4.77 -3.83
CA LEU A 247 -19.17 -3.65 -4.11
C LEU A 247 -19.00 -2.85 -2.82
N ALA A 248 -17.80 -2.87 -2.23
CA ALA A 248 -17.44 -2.13 -1.03
C ALA A 248 -16.50 -0.98 -1.39
N GLY A 249 -16.90 0.25 -1.06
CA GLY A 249 -16.09 1.43 -1.35
C GLY A 249 -16.91 2.63 -1.75
N SER A 250 -16.23 3.63 -2.30
CA SER A 250 -16.85 4.88 -2.74
C SER A 250 -16.08 5.52 -3.89
N GLY A 251 -16.63 6.58 -4.43
CA GLY A 251 -16.03 7.37 -5.49
C GLY A 251 -16.67 8.75 -5.58
N THR A 252 -16.34 9.51 -6.59
CA THR A 252 -16.92 10.83 -6.87
C THR A 252 -16.92 11.11 -8.36
N GLY A 253 -17.80 12.00 -8.82
CA GLY A 253 -17.89 12.44 -10.19
C GLY A 253 -18.65 11.48 -11.12
N GLU A 254 -18.60 11.75 -12.43
CA GLU A 254 -19.41 11.07 -13.44
C GLU A 254 -19.20 9.55 -13.50
N GLU A 255 -17.95 9.09 -13.35
CA GLU A 255 -17.62 7.65 -13.33
C GLU A 255 -18.29 6.93 -12.15
N TYR A 256 -18.32 7.56 -11.00
CA TYR A 256 -18.99 7.03 -9.81
C TYR A 256 -20.50 6.92 -10.04
N GLU A 257 -21.14 7.98 -10.56
CA GLU A 257 -22.56 7.99 -10.86
C GLU A 257 -22.95 6.93 -11.91
N GLU A 258 -22.12 6.72 -12.93
CA GLU A 258 -22.30 5.65 -13.91
C GLU A 258 -22.29 4.27 -13.23
N ILE A 259 -21.30 4.00 -12.35
CA ILE A 259 -21.18 2.74 -11.63
C ILE A 259 -22.39 2.51 -10.72
N ILE A 260 -22.83 3.52 -9.97
CA ILE A 260 -24.01 3.44 -9.10
C ILE A 260 -25.28 3.18 -9.92
N SER A 261 -25.45 3.92 -11.01
CA SER A 261 -26.61 3.74 -11.91
C SER A 261 -26.66 2.32 -12.49
N TYR A 262 -25.51 1.79 -12.91
CA TYR A 262 -25.42 0.42 -13.45
C TYR A 262 -25.69 -0.62 -12.36
N SER A 263 -25.13 -0.45 -11.17
CA SER A 263 -25.35 -1.33 -10.02
C SER A 263 -26.83 -1.39 -9.62
N ASN A 264 -27.53 -0.25 -9.64
CA ASN A 264 -28.94 -0.17 -9.32
C ASN A 264 -29.83 -0.94 -10.34
N LYS A 265 -29.42 -1.03 -11.62
CA LYS A 265 -30.12 -1.89 -12.61
C LYS A 265 -29.99 -3.37 -12.30
N LEU A 266 -28.96 -3.74 -11.54
CA LEU A 266 -28.66 -5.12 -11.11
C LEU A 266 -28.96 -5.36 -9.63
N SER A 267 -29.82 -4.56 -8.99
CA SER A 267 -30.04 -4.52 -7.55
C SER A 267 -30.48 -5.86 -6.91
N ASP A 268 -31.05 -6.77 -7.71
CA ASP A 268 -31.40 -8.12 -7.26
C ASP A 268 -30.15 -9.01 -7.00
N TYR A 269 -29.04 -8.69 -7.67
CA TYR A 269 -27.80 -9.46 -7.66
C TYR A 269 -26.61 -8.69 -7.10
N VAL A 270 -26.66 -7.35 -7.08
CA VAL A 270 -25.55 -6.48 -6.67
C VAL A 270 -25.89 -5.76 -5.37
N LYS A 271 -24.99 -5.83 -4.38
CA LYS A 271 -25.12 -5.10 -3.12
C LYS A 271 -24.02 -4.03 -3.04
N LEU A 272 -24.46 -2.81 -2.74
CA LEU A 272 -23.56 -1.66 -2.56
C LEU A 272 -23.33 -1.42 -1.07
N TYR A 273 -22.06 -1.36 -0.70
CA TYR A 273 -21.60 -0.91 0.61
C TYR A 273 -20.74 0.35 0.40
N GLY A 274 -20.87 1.31 1.31
CA GLY A 274 -20.05 2.51 1.28
C GLY A 274 -18.62 2.28 1.77
N TYR A 275 -17.99 3.34 2.25
CA TYR A 275 -16.71 3.23 2.94
C TYR A 275 -16.85 2.34 4.20
N MET A 276 -15.92 1.42 4.37
CA MET A 276 -15.89 0.47 5.47
C MET A 276 -14.59 0.59 6.25
N THR A 277 -14.67 0.39 7.54
CA THR A 277 -13.49 0.24 8.41
C THR A 277 -12.76 -1.08 8.11
N MET A 278 -11.53 -1.21 8.58
CA MET A 278 -10.73 -2.44 8.45
C MET A 278 -11.45 -3.66 9.06
N GLN A 279 -12.11 -3.48 10.20
CA GLN A 279 -12.91 -4.54 10.83
C GLN A 279 -14.09 -4.96 9.96
N GLU A 280 -14.88 -4.00 9.47
CA GLU A 280 -16.05 -4.27 8.64
C GLU A 280 -15.70 -4.96 7.33
N ILE A 281 -14.63 -4.51 6.64
CA ILE A 281 -14.20 -5.13 5.38
C ILE A 281 -13.66 -6.55 5.61
N SER A 282 -12.91 -6.78 6.68
CA SER A 282 -12.41 -8.12 7.03
C SER A 282 -13.53 -9.08 7.41
N ASP A 283 -14.55 -8.61 8.13
CA ASP A 283 -15.76 -9.40 8.42
C ASP A 283 -16.49 -9.77 7.14
N LEU A 284 -16.55 -8.84 6.18
CA LEU A 284 -17.19 -9.07 4.90
C LEU A 284 -16.40 -10.05 4.03
N PHE A 285 -15.06 -9.95 4.00
CA PHE A 285 -14.21 -10.92 3.31
C PHE A 285 -14.43 -12.34 3.82
N ARG A 286 -14.50 -12.56 5.13
CA ARG A 286 -14.70 -13.88 5.72
C ARG A 286 -16.02 -14.57 5.33
N VAL A 287 -17.00 -13.82 4.85
CA VAL A 287 -18.30 -14.38 4.40
C VAL A 287 -18.45 -14.40 2.87
N CYS A 288 -17.45 -13.89 2.14
CA CYS A 288 -17.37 -13.94 0.68
C CYS A 288 -16.50 -15.10 0.21
N ASP A 289 -16.52 -15.40 -1.10
CA ASP A 289 -15.90 -16.57 -1.69
C ASP A 289 -14.87 -16.24 -2.75
N ILE A 290 -15.12 -15.20 -3.55
CA ILE A 290 -14.23 -14.74 -4.62
C ILE A 290 -14.00 -13.23 -4.48
N PHE A 291 -12.75 -12.83 -4.36
CA PHE A 291 -12.35 -11.43 -4.48
C PHE A 291 -12.03 -11.09 -5.92
N VAL A 292 -12.53 -9.95 -6.41
CA VAL A 292 -12.30 -9.52 -7.80
C VAL A 292 -11.56 -8.18 -7.82
N MET A 293 -10.38 -8.13 -8.45
CA MET A 293 -9.54 -6.93 -8.60
C MET A 293 -9.26 -6.64 -10.08
N PRO A 294 -10.20 -6.00 -10.79
CA PRO A 294 -10.06 -5.72 -12.23
C PRO A 294 -9.33 -4.40 -12.51
N SER A 295 -8.51 -3.92 -11.56
CA SER A 295 -7.76 -2.66 -11.67
C SER A 295 -6.74 -2.72 -12.79
N PHE A 296 -6.60 -1.63 -13.54
CA PHE A 296 -5.58 -1.51 -14.60
C PHE A 296 -4.22 -1.07 -14.07
N TYR A 297 -4.19 -0.50 -12.88
CA TYR A 297 -2.94 -0.09 -12.21
C TYR A 297 -3.06 -0.23 -10.69
N GLU A 298 -2.07 -0.88 -10.08
CA GLU A 298 -1.89 -1.00 -8.64
C GLU A 298 -0.40 -0.96 -8.28
N GLY A 299 -0.09 -0.51 -7.06
CA GLY A 299 1.24 -0.69 -6.48
C GLY A 299 1.47 -2.16 -6.10
N LEU A 300 1.04 -2.55 -4.90
CA LEU A 300 1.13 -3.92 -4.40
C LEU A 300 -0.23 -4.63 -4.29
N SER A 301 -1.34 -3.90 -4.45
CA SER A 301 -2.70 -4.44 -4.24
C SER A 301 -2.86 -5.17 -2.89
N LEU A 302 -2.56 -4.49 -1.78
CA LEU A 302 -2.61 -5.08 -0.44
C LEU A 302 -3.99 -5.65 -0.11
N VAL A 303 -5.05 -5.01 -0.59
CA VAL A 303 -6.43 -5.51 -0.42
C VAL A 303 -6.64 -6.91 -1.03
N THR A 304 -5.90 -7.26 -2.10
CA THR A 304 -5.91 -8.62 -2.66
C THR A 304 -5.23 -9.61 -1.69
N ILE A 305 -4.10 -9.21 -1.08
CA ILE A 305 -3.43 -10.02 -0.05
C ILE A 305 -4.33 -10.22 1.16
N GLU A 306 -5.01 -9.17 1.62
CA GLU A 306 -5.98 -9.20 2.72
C GLU A 306 -7.15 -10.16 2.43
N ALA A 307 -7.69 -10.11 1.22
CA ALA A 307 -8.75 -11.04 0.80
C ALA A 307 -8.25 -12.50 0.76
N MET A 308 -7.05 -12.74 0.21
CA MET A 308 -6.43 -14.08 0.21
C MET A 308 -6.16 -14.60 1.62
N ALA A 309 -5.73 -13.73 2.55
CA ALA A 309 -5.53 -14.08 3.94
C ALA A 309 -6.83 -14.50 4.64
N CYS A 310 -7.98 -13.98 4.18
CA CYS A 310 -9.32 -14.41 4.60
C CYS A 310 -9.82 -15.69 3.88
N GLY A 311 -9.01 -16.31 3.03
CA GLY A 311 -9.35 -17.55 2.34
C GLY A 311 -10.15 -17.38 1.05
N LEU A 312 -10.26 -16.17 0.49
CA LEU A 312 -10.96 -15.96 -0.77
C LEU A 312 -10.13 -16.43 -1.96
N ASN A 313 -10.81 -17.03 -2.93
CA ASN A 313 -10.24 -17.16 -4.27
C ASN A 313 -10.20 -15.78 -4.95
N VAL A 314 -9.33 -15.61 -5.93
CA VAL A 314 -9.09 -14.30 -6.56
C VAL A 314 -9.27 -14.37 -8.07
N VAL A 315 -9.92 -13.34 -8.63
CA VAL A 315 -9.89 -13.00 -10.06
C VAL A 315 -9.29 -11.61 -10.18
N MET A 316 -8.19 -11.46 -10.88
CA MET A 316 -7.54 -10.14 -11.02
C MET A 316 -6.84 -9.99 -12.37
N ASN A 317 -6.61 -8.74 -12.75
CA ASN A 317 -5.78 -8.45 -13.91
C ASN A 317 -4.32 -8.89 -13.71
N GLU A 318 -3.63 -9.25 -14.80
CA GLU A 318 -2.20 -9.56 -14.82
C GLU A 318 -1.37 -8.31 -14.54
N LEU A 319 -1.20 -7.98 -13.25
CA LEU A 319 -0.40 -6.85 -12.80
C LEU A 319 1.01 -7.33 -12.46
N GLU A 320 2.00 -6.92 -13.23
CA GLU A 320 3.40 -7.35 -13.11
C GLU A 320 3.96 -7.14 -11.70
N ASN A 321 3.67 -5.98 -11.10
CA ASN A 321 4.12 -5.67 -9.73
C ASN A 321 3.56 -6.65 -8.71
N PHE A 322 2.29 -7.05 -8.83
CA PHE A 322 1.67 -8.03 -7.95
C PHE A 322 2.24 -9.43 -8.18
N ILE A 323 2.34 -9.87 -9.43
CA ILE A 323 2.88 -11.18 -9.82
C ILE A 323 4.30 -11.36 -9.27
N THR A 324 5.15 -10.36 -9.46
CA THR A 324 6.53 -10.35 -8.94
C THR A 324 6.56 -10.39 -7.42
N PHE A 325 5.70 -9.61 -6.76
CA PHE A 325 5.63 -9.53 -5.30
C PHE A 325 5.19 -10.84 -4.65
N VAL A 326 4.10 -11.44 -5.15
CA VAL A 326 3.58 -12.69 -4.55
C VAL A 326 4.38 -13.93 -4.96
N GLY A 327 5.12 -13.88 -6.06
CA GLY A 327 6.01 -14.93 -6.54
C GLY A 327 5.29 -16.19 -7.07
N GLU A 328 6.05 -17.04 -7.75
CA GLU A 328 5.54 -18.15 -8.56
C GLU A 328 4.63 -19.14 -7.81
N ASN A 329 4.91 -19.43 -6.54
CA ASN A 329 4.14 -20.41 -5.77
C ASN A 329 2.68 -19.97 -5.53
N ILE A 330 2.43 -18.65 -5.50
CA ILE A 330 1.09 -18.09 -5.37
C ILE A 330 0.48 -17.90 -6.75
N VAL A 331 1.24 -17.38 -7.71
CA VAL A 331 0.80 -17.16 -9.10
C VAL A 331 0.30 -18.47 -9.76
N LYS A 332 0.93 -19.61 -9.47
CA LYS A 332 0.55 -20.93 -9.99
C LYS A 332 -0.60 -21.61 -9.24
N SER A 333 -1.10 -20.99 -8.17
CA SER A 333 -2.21 -21.55 -7.39
C SER A 333 -3.53 -21.47 -8.15
N LYS A 334 -4.34 -22.51 -7.99
CA LYS A 334 -5.72 -22.54 -8.51
C LYS A 334 -6.67 -21.57 -7.81
N ASN A 335 -6.24 -20.98 -6.71
CA ASN A 335 -7.00 -19.98 -5.98
C ASN A 335 -6.94 -18.61 -6.67
N ILE A 336 -6.09 -18.43 -7.67
CA ILE A 336 -5.99 -17.18 -8.44
C ILE A 336 -6.23 -17.44 -9.92
N GLU A 337 -7.06 -16.63 -10.52
CA GLU A 337 -7.28 -16.57 -11.97
C GLU A 337 -6.87 -15.19 -12.48
N PHE A 338 -5.91 -15.15 -13.38
CA PHE A 338 -5.44 -13.90 -13.97
C PHE A 338 -6.18 -13.58 -15.26
N VAL A 339 -6.55 -12.32 -15.42
CA VAL A 339 -7.16 -11.79 -16.63
C VAL A 339 -6.11 -11.02 -17.41
N LYS A 340 -5.87 -11.43 -18.66
CA LYS A 340 -4.94 -10.72 -19.54
C LYS A 340 -5.35 -9.25 -19.68
N MET A 341 -4.38 -8.37 -19.44
CA MET A 341 -4.60 -6.93 -19.57
C MET A 341 -5.03 -6.53 -20.97
N PRO A 342 -5.95 -5.58 -21.12
CA PRO A 342 -6.18 -4.92 -22.40
C PRO A 342 -5.05 -3.93 -22.70
N SER A 343 -4.97 -3.46 -23.94
CA SER A 343 -4.11 -2.33 -24.28
C SER A 343 -4.62 -1.06 -23.63
N LEU A 344 -3.75 -0.32 -23.00
CA LEU A 344 -4.08 0.91 -22.30
C LEU A 344 -3.50 2.13 -23.02
N TYR A 345 -4.21 3.23 -22.97
CA TYR A 345 -3.64 4.55 -23.22
C TYR A 345 -3.67 5.36 -21.91
N ASP A 346 -2.72 6.26 -21.74
CA ASP A 346 -2.64 7.12 -20.56
C ASP A 346 -2.68 6.32 -19.23
N THR A 347 -1.84 5.29 -19.14
CA THR A 347 -1.55 4.45 -17.94
C THR A 347 -2.70 3.57 -17.43
N ASP A 348 -3.95 4.03 -17.42
CA ASP A 348 -5.06 3.35 -16.75
C ASP A 348 -6.38 3.37 -17.53
N LYS A 349 -6.34 3.79 -18.80
CA LYS A 349 -7.52 3.86 -19.68
C LYS A 349 -7.46 2.81 -20.78
N ILE A 350 -8.47 1.97 -20.82
CA ILE A 350 -8.60 0.94 -21.87
C ILE A 350 -8.90 1.56 -23.23
N ILE A 351 -8.31 1.00 -24.28
CA ILE A 351 -8.63 1.36 -25.67
C ILE A 351 -10.04 0.86 -26.00
N GLU A 352 -10.92 1.74 -26.49
CA GLU A 352 -12.34 1.48 -26.67
C GLU A 352 -12.64 0.21 -27.50
N SER A 353 -11.84 -0.06 -28.52
CA SER A 353 -11.98 -1.26 -29.36
C SER A 353 -11.73 -2.59 -28.64
N GLU A 354 -11.10 -2.57 -27.48
CA GLU A 354 -10.77 -3.77 -26.68
C GLU A 354 -11.72 -3.97 -25.48
N VAL A 355 -12.63 -3.04 -25.24
CA VAL A 355 -13.52 -3.06 -24.06
C VAL A 355 -14.35 -4.35 -24.02
N GLU A 356 -15.02 -4.70 -25.12
CA GLU A 356 -15.91 -5.87 -25.15
C GLU A 356 -15.12 -7.17 -24.98
N ASP A 357 -13.97 -7.30 -25.66
CA ASP A 357 -13.10 -8.46 -25.52
C ASP A 357 -12.54 -8.60 -24.09
N TYR A 358 -12.21 -7.48 -23.44
CA TYR A 358 -11.80 -7.51 -22.04
C TYR A 358 -12.94 -7.94 -21.11
N ILE A 359 -14.16 -7.46 -21.31
CA ILE A 359 -15.34 -7.88 -20.56
C ILE A 359 -15.58 -9.40 -20.72
N GLU A 360 -15.41 -9.95 -21.93
CA GLU A 360 -15.53 -11.40 -22.18
C GLU A 360 -14.45 -12.19 -21.41
N ARG A 361 -13.18 -11.74 -21.44
CA ARG A 361 -12.11 -12.39 -20.69
C ARG A 361 -12.37 -12.37 -19.18
N LEU A 362 -12.80 -11.22 -18.64
CA LEU A 362 -13.14 -11.07 -17.23
C LEU A 362 -14.32 -11.97 -16.85
N SER A 363 -15.38 -12.00 -17.67
CA SER A 363 -16.53 -12.89 -17.49
C SER A 363 -16.08 -14.36 -17.44
N LYS A 364 -15.22 -14.76 -18.36
CA LYS A 364 -14.68 -16.13 -18.42
C LYS A 364 -13.84 -16.49 -17.20
N ALA A 365 -13.01 -15.57 -16.73
CA ALA A 365 -12.22 -15.77 -15.52
C ALA A 365 -13.11 -15.94 -14.25
N LEU A 366 -14.19 -15.15 -14.14
CA LEU A 366 -15.18 -15.34 -13.09
C LEU A 366 -15.83 -16.74 -13.16
N GLU A 367 -16.27 -17.18 -14.36
CA GLU A 367 -16.82 -18.52 -14.56
C GLU A 367 -15.83 -19.62 -14.16
N ASN A 368 -14.54 -19.47 -14.49
CA ASN A 368 -13.50 -20.42 -14.16
C ASN A 368 -13.35 -20.56 -12.63
N GLN A 369 -13.31 -19.45 -11.89
CA GLN A 369 -13.18 -19.49 -10.42
C GLN A 369 -14.45 -20.01 -9.74
N ILE A 370 -15.64 -19.67 -10.22
CA ILE A 370 -16.93 -20.22 -9.77
C ILE A 370 -16.91 -21.75 -9.91
N ASN A 371 -16.53 -22.25 -11.10
CA ASN A 371 -16.46 -23.67 -11.37
C ASN A 371 -15.36 -24.38 -10.54
N ASN A 372 -14.25 -23.72 -10.26
CA ASN A 372 -13.21 -24.25 -9.37
C ASN A 372 -13.75 -24.43 -7.94
N LEU A 373 -14.50 -23.48 -7.43
CA LEU A 373 -15.14 -23.60 -6.12
C LEU A 373 -16.16 -24.75 -6.08
N TYR A 374 -17.09 -24.83 -7.01
CA TYR A 374 -18.10 -25.91 -7.05
C TYR A 374 -17.46 -27.30 -7.15
N LYS A 375 -16.36 -27.43 -7.86
CA LYS A 375 -15.59 -28.70 -7.97
C LYS A 375 -14.65 -28.92 -6.80
N ASN A 376 -14.56 -27.99 -5.84
CA ASN A 376 -13.57 -27.99 -4.75
C ASN A 376 -12.12 -28.15 -5.27
N ASN A 377 -11.83 -27.52 -6.42
CA ASN A 377 -10.56 -27.55 -7.11
C ASN A 377 -9.70 -26.32 -6.76
N PHE A 378 -9.41 -26.14 -5.47
CA PHE A 378 -8.61 -25.07 -4.91
C PHE A 378 -7.74 -25.60 -3.78
N GLU A 379 -6.68 -24.87 -3.44
CA GLU A 379 -5.79 -25.22 -2.33
C GLU A 379 -6.42 -24.78 -1.01
N LYS A 380 -6.70 -25.72 -0.12
CA LYS A 380 -7.38 -25.47 1.16
C LYS A 380 -6.51 -24.75 2.19
N ASP A 381 -5.20 -24.87 2.07
CA ASP A 381 -4.20 -24.22 2.93
C ASP A 381 -3.60 -22.97 2.30
N PHE A 382 -4.30 -22.39 1.31
CA PHE A 382 -3.81 -21.25 0.56
C PHE A 382 -3.51 -20.03 1.43
N SER A 383 -4.38 -19.74 2.42
CA SER A 383 -4.18 -18.66 3.38
C SER A 383 -2.88 -18.79 4.16
N SER A 384 -2.41 -20.01 4.44
CA SER A 384 -1.13 -20.23 5.13
C SER A 384 0.07 -19.76 4.30
N LYS A 385 -0.02 -19.84 2.96
CA LYS A 385 1.02 -19.32 2.06
C LYS A 385 1.07 -17.79 2.06
N ILE A 386 -0.05 -17.15 2.43
CA ILE A 386 -0.19 -15.69 2.49
C ILE A 386 0.38 -15.12 3.79
N MET A 387 0.51 -15.93 4.85
CA MET A 387 1.05 -15.49 6.15
C MET A 387 2.43 -14.81 6.06
N ARG A 388 3.24 -15.16 5.07
CA ARG A 388 4.54 -14.50 4.85
C ARG A 388 4.44 -13.00 4.59
N PHE A 389 3.26 -12.50 4.17
CA PHE A 389 2.96 -11.09 3.97
C PHE A 389 2.27 -10.46 5.18
N SER A 390 2.19 -11.13 6.34
CA SER A 390 1.73 -10.48 7.56
C SER A 390 2.75 -9.45 8.05
N TRP A 391 2.29 -8.41 8.72
CA TRP A 391 3.17 -7.43 9.34
C TRP A 391 4.17 -8.05 10.31
N GLU A 392 3.75 -9.10 11.02
CA GLU A 392 4.63 -9.85 11.92
C GLU A 392 5.83 -10.45 11.15
N ASN A 393 5.57 -11.14 10.03
CA ASN A 393 6.64 -11.74 9.23
C ASN A 393 7.51 -10.69 8.52
N ILE A 394 6.92 -9.60 8.02
CA ILE A 394 7.68 -8.48 7.45
C ILE A 394 8.60 -7.88 8.51
N CYS A 395 8.11 -7.63 9.72
CA CYS A 395 8.93 -7.09 10.79
C CYS A 395 10.01 -8.07 11.28
N ASN A 396 9.75 -9.38 11.26
CA ASN A 396 10.77 -10.39 11.50
C ASN A 396 11.87 -10.35 10.41
N ASN A 397 11.52 -10.18 9.14
CA ASN A 397 12.50 -10.01 8.06
C ASN A 397 13.33 -8.73 8.25
N ILE A 398 12.71 -7.59 8.58
CA ILE A 398 13.44 -6.36 8.91
C ILE A 398 14.38 -6.59 10.09
N LYS A 399 13.91 -7.23 11.16
CA LYS A 399 14.73 -7.57 12.34
C LYS A 399 15.97 -8.38 11.98
N ASN A 400 15.83 -9.40 11.12
CA ASN A 400 16.96 -10.24 10.69
C ASN A 400 18.03 -9.47 9.90
N VAL A 401 17.65 -8.36 9.25
CA VAL A 401 18.61 -7.50 8.54
C VAL A 401 19.36 -6.56 9.48
N ILE A 402 18.72 -6.09 10.54
CA ILE A 402 19.29 -5.04 11.40
C ILE A 402 20.11 -5.59 12.57
N ILE A 403 19.91 -6.84 12.97
CA ILE A 403 20.66 -7.54 14.01
C ILE A 403 21.80 -8.35 13.40
#